data_1d0210f8ac80ad4399d1b5f63d9c29ca
#
_entry.id   1d0210f8ac80ad4399d1b5f63d9c29ca
#
_cell.length_a   1.000
_cell.length_b   1.000
_cell.length_c   1.000
_cell.angle_alpha   90.00
_cell.angle_beta   90.00
_cell.angle_gamma   90.00
#
_symmetry.space_group_name_H-M   'P 1'
#
loop_
_entity.id
_entity.type
_entity.pdbx_description
1 polymer ?
#
loop_
_entity_poly.entity_id
_entity_poly.type
_entity_poly.pdbx_seq_one_letter_code
_entity_poly.pdbx_strand_id
1 'polypeptide(L)' 'MARSAVDELLEIMAALRAPGTGCPWDLEQNFRTIAPYTVEEAYEVADAIERGDMASLQGELGDLLFQVVFHARIAEE' A
#
# COMPACT_ATOMS: atom_id res chain seq x y z
N MET A 1 -14.58 -20.66 -1.84
CA MET A 1 -13.16 -20.56 -1.50
C MET A 1 -12.94 -19.45 -0.48
N ALA A 2 -12.03 -19.67 0.42
CA ALA A 2 -11.67 -18.64 1.38
C ALA A 2 -10.98 -17.46 0.66
N ARG A 3 -11.30 -16.26 1.08
CA ARG A 3 -10.64 -15.06 0.58
C ARG A 3 -9.26 -14.93 1.20
N SER A 4 -8.28 -14.50 0.41
CA SER A 4 -6.94 -14.24 0.94
C SER A 4 -6.87 -12.87 1.61
N ALA A 5 -5.81 -12.65 2.40
CA ALA A 5 -5.53 -11.35 2.99
C ALA A 5 -5.32 -10.28 1.90
N VAL A 6 -4.76 -10.66 0.75
CA VAL A 6 -4.58 -9.74 -0.38
C VAL A 6 -5.93 -9.34 -0.97
N ASP A 7 -6.88 -10.28 -1.09
CA ASP A 7 -8.23 -9.97 -1.56
C ASP A 7 -8.90 -8.95 -0.64
N GLU A 8 -8.76 -9.12 0.67
CA GLU A 8 -9.31 -8.18 1.64
C GLU A 8 -8.66 -6.79 1.50
N LEU A 9 -7.36 -6.75 1.31
CA LEU A 9 -6.63 -5.49 1.14
C LEU A 9 -7.06 -4.78 -0.14
N LEU A 10 -7.27 -5.51 -1.23
CA LEU A 10 -7.77 -4.95 -2.49
C LEU A 10 -9.16 -4.34 -2.31
N GLU A 11 -10.04 -4.98 -1.54
CA GLU A 11 -11.36 -4.44 -1.24
C GLU A 11 -11.30 -3.20 -0.37
N ILE A 12 -10.43 -3.18 0.63
CA ILE A 12 -10.21 -1.99 1.46
C ILE A 12 -9.76 -0.82 0.60
N MET A 13 -8.83 -1.05 -0.31
CA MET A 13 -8.34 0.00 -1.20
C MET A 13 -9.45 0.50 -2.13
N ALA A 14 -10.26 -0.40 -2.67
CA ALA A 14 -11.40 -0.03 -3.51
C ALA A 14 -12.37 0.88 -2.74
N ALA A 15 -12.63 0.57 -1.47
CA ALA A 15 -13.49 1.38 -0.62
C ALA A 15 -12.88 2.76 -0.34
N LEU A 16 -11.58 2.82 -0.07
CA LEU A 16 -10.87 4.09 0.18
C LEU A 16 -10.88 5.02 -1.03
N ARG A 17 -10.90 4.45 -2.23
CA ARG A 17 -10.92 5.21 -3.47
C ARG A 17 -12.29 5.28 -4.13
N ALA A 18 -13.34 4.93 -3.41
CA ALA A 18 -14.71 5.02 -3.94
C ALA A 18 -15.16 6.48 -4.02
N PRO A 19 -15.63 6.94 -5.21
CA PRO A 19 -16.12 8.32 -5.34
C PRO A 19 -17.26 8.60 -4.35
N GLY A 20 -17.15 9.73 -3.65
CA GLY A 20 -18.17 10.20 -2.73
C GLY A 20 -18.12 9.61 -1.32
N THR A 21 -17.61 8.39 -1.15
CA THR A 21 -17.58 7.70 0.15
C THR A 21 -16.17 7.34 0.62
N GLY A 22 -15.20 7.42 -0.26
CA GLY A 22 -13.82 7.07 0.07
C GLY A 22 -13.10 8.12 0.90
N CYS A 23 -11.86 7.83 1.23
CA CYS A 23 -11.01 8.77 1.96
C CYS A 23 -10.58 9.93 1.04
N PRO A 24 -10.84 11.19 1.40
CA PRO A 24 -10.49 12.32 0.54
C PRO A 24 -9.01 12.37 0.17
N TRP A 25 -8.12 12.06 1.11
CA TRP A 25 -6.68 12.04 0.82
C TRP A 25 -6.35 10.96 -0.22
N ASP A 26 -6.89 9.76 -0.06
CA ASP A 26 -6.64 8.64 -0.99
C ASP A 26 -7.19 8.93 -2.38
N LEU A 27 -8.36 9.60 -2.45
CA LEU A 27 -8.99 9.97 -3.72
C LEU A 27 -8.18 10.99 -4.52
N GLU A 28 -7.40 11.83 -3.86
CA GLU A 28 -6.58 12.84 -4.51
C GLU A 28 -5.28 12.27 -5.08
N GLN A 29 -4.92 11.05 -4.71
CA GLN A 29 -3.65 10.48 -5.11
C GLN A 29 -3.68 9.92 -6.53
N ASN A 30 -2.51 9.91 -7.16
CA ASN A 30 -2.27 9.30 -8.46
C ASN A 30 -0.91 8.61 -8.43
N PHE A 31 -0.48 8.01 -9.53
CA PHE A 31 0.80 7.32 -9.59
C PHE A 31 1.96 8.20 -9.15
N ARG A 32 1.98 9.45 -9.59
CA ARG A 32 3.10 10.38 -9.29
C ARG A 32 3.13 10.78 -7.82
N THR A 33 1.98 10.98 -7.19
CA THR A 33 1.92 11.39 -5.80
C THR A 33 2.26 10.24 -4.85
N ILE A 34 1.99 9.00 -5.27
CA ILE A 34 2.27 7.81 -4.47
C ILE A 34 3.68 7.28 -4.69
N ALA A 35 4.25 7.44 -5.89
CA ALA A 35 5.58 6.90 -6.21
C ALA A 35 6.68 7.25 -5.19
N PRO A 36 6.78 8.48 -4.67
CA PRO A 36 7.79 8.79 -3.63
C PRO A 36 7.62 7.96 -2.37
N TYR A 37 6.39 7.71 -1.94
CA TYR A 37 6.11 6.87 -0.77
C TYR A 37 6.51 5.42 -1.02
N THR A 38 6.28 4.93 -2.23
CA THR A 38 6.67 3.57 -2.63
C THR A 38 8.19 3.38 -2.52
N VAL A 39 8.95 4.35 -3.00
CA VAL A 39 10.42 4.34 -2.92
C VAL A 39 10.87 4.40 -1.46
N GLU A 40 10.27 5.29 -0.66
CA GLU A 40 10.58 5.42 0.75
C GLU A 40 10.33 4.11 1.50
N GLU A 41 9.20 3.45 1.27
CA GLU A 41 8.88 2.17 1.91
C GLU A 41 9.85 1.06 1.51
N ALA A 42 10.31 1.05 0.26
CA ALA A 42 11.32 0.09 -0.18
C ALA A 42 12.64 0.29 0.58
N TYR A 43 13.05 1.54 0.81
CA TYR A 43 14.22 1.85 1.63
C TYR A 43 14.04 1.44 3.08
N GLU A 44 12.84 1.64 3.64
CA GLU A 44 12.54 1.22 5.01
C GLU A 44 12.65 -0.29 5.17
N VAL A 45 12.18 -1.06 4.17
CA VAL A 45 12.34 -2.51 4.14
C VAL A 45 13.83 -2.88 4.13
N ALA A 46 14.60 -2.28 3.24
CA ALA A 46 16.03 -2.53 3.13
C ALA A 46 16.77 -2.18 4.43
N ASP A 47 16.42 -1.06 5.05
CA ASP A 47 17.02 -0.63 6.32
C ASP A 47 16.71 -1.62 7.45
N ALA A 48 15.47 -2.09 7.55
CA ALA A 48 15.09 -3.08 8.56
C ALA A 48 15.88 -4.39 8.40
N ILE A 49 16.09 -4.82 7.16
CA ILE A 49 16.91 -6.00 6.84
C ILE A 49 18.37 -5.79 7.30
N GLU A 50 18.93 -4.62 6.96
CA GLU A 50 20.32 -4.27 7.31
C GLU A 50 20.53 -4.28 8.83
N ARG A 51 19.57 -3.76 9.58
CA ARG A 51 19.62 -3.72 11.05
C ARG A 51 19.28 -5.05 11.70
N GLY A 52 18.80 -6.03 10.96
CA GLY A 52 18.34 -7.30 11.50
C GLY A 52 17.09 -7.19 12.38
N ASP A 53 16.30 -6.14 12.19
CA ASP A 53 15.10 -5.87 12.99
C ASP A 53 13.88 -6.53 12.34
N MET A 54 13.62 -7.77 12.75
CA MET A 54 12.54 -8.57 12.13
C MET A 54 11.15 -8.03 12.43
N ALA A 55 10.95 -7.43 13.60
CA ALA A 55 9.66 -6.85 13.96
C ALA A 55 9.34 -5.66 13.08
N SER A 56 10.30 -4.75 12.88
CA SER A 56 10.14 -3.62 11.97
C SER A 56 9.97 -4.09 10.53
N LEU A 57 10.73 -5.10 10.10
CA LEU A 57 10.62 -5.64 8.74
C LEU A 57 9.20 -6.11 8.44
N GLN A 58 8.55 -6.79 9.37
CA GLN A 58 7.17 -7.25 9.18
C GLN A 58 6.24 -6.07 8.89
N GLY A 59 6.33 -5.01 9.67
CA GLY A 59 5.53 -3.80 9.48
C GLY A 59 5.82 -3.11 8.15
N GLU A 60 7.10 -2.97 7.82
CA GLU A 60 7.52 -2.30 6.58
C GLU A 60 7.11 -3.08 5.34
N LEU A 61 7.13 -4.41 5.39
CA LEU A 61 6.64 -5.24 4.29
C LEU A 61 5.13 -5.03 4.06
N GLY A 62 4.37 -4.91 5.15
CA GLY A 62 2.94 -4.59 5.05
C GLY A 62 2.71 -3.24 4.40
N ASP A 63 3.48 -2.23 4.81
CA ASP A 63 3.38 -0.89 4.25
C ASP A 63 3.77 -0.86 2.77
N LEU A 64 4.79 -1.62 2.39
CA LEU A 64 5.19 -1.74 0.97
C LEU A 64 4.09 -2.43 0.15
N LEU A 65 3.50 -3.49 0.68
CA LEU A 65 2.39 -4.18 0.02
C LEU A 65 1.20 -3.23 -0.17
N PHE A 66 0.92 -2.38 0.80
CA PHE A 66 -0.13 -1.37 0.71
C PHE A 66 0.12 -0.43 -0.48
N GLN A 67 1.37 -0.04 -0.71
CA GLN A 67 1.75 0.78 -1.86
C GLN A 67 1.47 0.06 -3.18
N VAL A 68 1.80 -1.23 -3.25
CA VAL A 68 1.54 -2.05 -4.45
C VAL A 68 0.05 -2.09 -4.75
N VAL A 69 -0.78 -2.33 -3.74
CA VAL A 69 -2.23 -2.39 -3.88
C VAL A 69 -2.81 -1.03 -4.27
N PHE A 70 -2.25 0.06 -3.74
CA PHE A 70 -2.65 1.41 -4.11
C PHE A 70 -2.46 1.66 -5.60
N HIS A 71 -1.27 1.34 -6.12
CA HIS A 71 -0.98 1.47 -7.55
C HIS A 71 -1.88 0.55 -8.39
N ALA A 72 -2.09 -0.68 -7.93
CA ALA A 72 -2.95 -1.62 -8.65
C ALA A 72 -4.37 -1.09 -8.78
N ARG A 73 -4.90 -0.48 -7.74
CA ARG A 73 -6.25 0.12 -7.78
C ARG A 73 -6.32 1.30 -8.72
N ILE A 74 -5.32 2.19 -8.68
CA ILE A 74 -5.26 3.32 -9.62
C ILE A 74 -5.24 2.80 -11.05
N ALA A 75 -4.50 1.71 -11.30
CA ALA A 75 -4.38 1.13 -12.63
C ALA A 75 -5.72 0.59 -13.17
N GLU A 76 -6.63 0.20 -12.30
CA GLU A 76 -7.97 -0.28 -12.69
C GLU A 76 -8.93 0.86 -13.03
N GLU A 77 -8.64 2.05 -12.59
CA GLU A 77 -9.44 3.24 -12.85
C GLU A 77 -9.06 3.85 -14.20
#